data_0a3b5eb8784889a43cfc3eafc3211adf
#
_entry.id   0a3b5eb8784889a43cfc3eafc3211adf
#
_cell.length_a   1.000
_cell.length_b   1.000
_cell.length_c   1.000
_cell.angle_alpha   90.00
_cell.angle_beta   90.00
_cell.angle_gamma   90.00
#
_symmetry.space_group_name_H-M   'P 1'
#
loop_
_entity.id
_entity.type
_entity.pdbx_description
1 polymer ?
#
loop_
_entity_poly.entity_id
_entity_poly.type
_entity_poly.pdbx_seq_one_letter_code
_entity_poly.pdbx_strand_id
1 'polypeptide(L)'
;FTDILGTIKNVEVPVSQIDKVLENKMMFDGSSIEGFVRIEESDMYLYPDLSTWMIFPWESAHGKVARLICDIYNPDGTPFAGDPRGNLKRALKDMRDLGFTSFNLGPEPEFFLFKLDEDGGITTTLNDKGGYFDFAPTDLGENCRRDIVLELESLGFEVEASHHEVAPGQHEIDFKYADVVDACDNIQTFKLVVKTIARKHGLHATFMPKPLFGINGSGMHC
;
A
#
# COMPACT_ATOMS: atom_id res chain seq x y z
N PHE A 1 -3.14 9.47 -0.55
CA PHE A 1 -4.05 9.18 0.57
C PHE A 1 -4.85 7.91 0.32
N THR A 2 -5.57 7.43 1.32
CA THR A 2 -6.48 6.28 1.17
C THR A 2 -7.92 6.69 1.42
N ASP A 3 -8.86 6.04 0.72
CA ASP A 3 -10.29 6.12 1.06
C ASP A 3 -10.64 5.18 2.23
N ILE A 4 -11.91 5.15 2.63
CA ILE A 4 -12.39 4.32 3.74
C ILE A 4 -12.30 2.81 3.48
N LEU A 5 -12.11 2.40 2.22
CA LEU A 5 -11.94 1.00 1.81
C LEU A 5 -10.45 0.61 1.76
N GLY A 6 -9.53 1.53 2.11
CA GLY A 6 -8.10 1.32 2.03
C GLY A 6 -7.53 1.36 0.60
N THR A 7 -8.29 1.88 -0.36
CA THR A 7 -7.82 2.06 -1.73
C THR A 7 -6.94 3.30 -1.81
N ILE A 8 -5.74 3.15 -2.38
CA ILE A 8 -4.83 4.27 -2.61
C ILE A 8 -5.41 5.18 -3.70
N LYS A 9 -5.49 6.46 -3.40
CA LYS A 9 -5.87 7.54 -4.31
C LYS A 9 -4.67 8.46 -4.49
N ASN A 10 -4.53 9.03 -5.68
CA ASN A 10 -3.46 9.99 -5.96
C ASN A 10 -3.95 11.13 -6.84
N VAL A 11 -3.21 12.24 -6.80
CA VAL A 11 -3.19 13.28 -7.81
C VAL A 11 -1.75 13.51 -8.22
N GLU A 12 -1.49 13.61 -9.50
CA GLU A 12 -0.16 13.86 -10.04
C GLU A 12 0.03 15.35 -10.30
N VAL A 13 1.20 15.85 -9.92
CA VAL A 13 1.54 17.27 -10.03
C VAL A 13 2.90 17.38 -10.70
N PRO A 14 3.04 18.19 -11.77
CA PRO A 14 4.34 18.44 -12.39
C PRO A 14 5.24 19.19 -11.40
N VAL A 15 6.56 18.94 -11.49
CA VAL A 15 7.56 19.57 -10.60
C VAL A 15 7.44 21.10 -10.58
N SER A 16 7.03 21.72 -11.67
CA SER A 16 6.80 23.17 -11.74
C SER A 16 5.71 23.69 -10.79
N GLN A 17 4.89 22.82 -10.22
CA GLN A 17 3.85 23.14 -9.24
C GLN A 17 4.18 22.66 -7.82
N ILE A 18 5.42 22.26 -7.55
CA ILE A 18 5.81 21.69 -6.26
C ILE A 18 5.59 22.67 -5.09
N ASP A 19 5.80 23.96 -5.32
CA ASP A 19 5.58 24.98 -4.28
C ASP A 19 4.12 24.98 -3.81
N LYS A 20 3.17 24.80 -4.72
CA LYS A 20 1.74 24.70 -4.39
C LYS A 20 1.45 23.47 -3.50
N VAL A 21 2.15 22.37 -3.75
CA VAL A 21 2.05 21.16 -2.91
C VAL A 21 2.60 21.44 -1.51
N LEU A 22 3.80 22.01 -1.43
CA LEU A 22 4.47 22.30 -0.15
C LEU A 22 3.75 23.36 0.69
N GLU A 23 2.98 24.24 0.05
CA GLU A 23 2.16 25.25 0.72
C GLU A 23 0.75 24.76 1.12
N ASN A 24 0.48 23.46 1.01
CA ASN A 24 -0.82 22.83 1.32
C ASN A 24 -2.00 23.39 0.50
N LYS A 25 -1.71 23.78 -0.76
CA LYS A 25 -2.70 24.40 -1.65
C LYS A 25 -3.26 23.44 -2.71
N MET A 26 -2.96 22.15 -2.58
CA MET A 26 -3.52 21.12 -3.46
C MET A 26 -4.92 20.76 -3.03
N MET A 27 -5.88 21.10 -3.86
CA MET A 27 -7.30 20.86 -3.66
C MET A 27 -7.78 19.70 -4.55
N PHE A 28 -8.77 18.95 -4.06
CA PHE A 28 -9.47 17.92 -4.83
C PHE A 28 -10.95 17.90 -4.46
N ASP A 29 -11.77 17.28 -5.30
CA ASP A 29 -13.19 17.06 -5.06
C ASP A 29 -13.38 15.80 -4.19
N GLY A 30 -13.62 16.01 -2.91
CA GLY A 30 -13.87 14.93 -1.94
C GLY A 30 -15.20 14.20 -2.15
N SER A 31 -16.17 14.81 -2.86
CA SER A 31 -17.46 14.15 -3.13
C SER A 31 -17.33 12.96 -4.08
N SER A 32 -16.23 12.91 -4.84
CA SER A 32 -15.89 11.80 -5.73
C SER A 32 -15.14 10.66 -5.02
N ILE A 33 -14.88 10.79 -3.73
CA ILE A 33 -14.20 9.76 -2.91
C ILE A 33 -15.22 9.06 -2.02
N GLU A 34 -15.25 7.72 -2.10
CA GLU A 34 -16.17 6.88 -1.33
C GLU A 34 -16.07 7.19 0.18
N GLY A 35 -17.20 7.53 0.79
CA GLY A 35 -17.32 7.77 2.23
C GLY A 35 -16.77 9.11 2.71
N PHE A 36 -16.39 10.04 1.83
CA PHE A 36 -15.88 11.34 2.26
C PHE A 36 -17.01 12.35 2.50
N VAL A 37 -17.26 13.25 1.56
CA VAL A 37 -18.19 14.38 1.75
C VAL A 37 -19.26 14.39 0.65
N ARG A 38 -20.26 15.25 0.83
CA ARG A 38 -21.28 15.49 -0.20
C ARG A 38 -20.84 16.60 -1.14
N ILE A 39 -21.52 16.70 -2.29
CA ILE A 39 -21.17 17.64 -3.36
C ILE A 39 -21.21 19.12 -2.91
N GLU A 40 -22.04 19.43 -1.93
CA GLU A 40 -22.18 20.78 -1.39
C GLU A 40 -20.97 21.24 -0.55
N GLU A 41 -20.13 20.27 -0.12
CA GLU A 41 -18.92 20.47 0.70
C GLU A 41 -17.72 19.78 0.06
N SER A 42 -17.66 19.79 -1.28
CA SER A 42 -16.74 18.94 -2.04
C SER A 42 -15.26 19.32 -1.95
N ASP A 43 -14.96 20.59 -1.72
CA ASP A 43 -13.58 21.08 -1.70
C ASP A 43 -12.82 20.53 -0.49
N MET A 44 -11.74 19.81 -0.77
CA MET A 44 -10.84 19.27 0.26
C MET A 44 -9.39 19.52 -0.11
N TYR A 45 -8.49 19.50 0.85
CA TYR A 45 -7.08 19.81 0.68
C TYR A 45 -6.19 18.65 1.08
N LEU A 46 -5.10 18.47 0.32
CA LEU A 46 -4.03 17.52 0.60
C LEU A 46 -2.89 18.23 1.33
N TYR A 47 -2.60 17.78 2.55
CA TYR A 47 -1.48 18.26 3.35
C TYR A 47 -0.37 17.19 3.34
N PRO A 48 0.71 17.39 2.57
CA PRO A 48 1.75 16.40 2.42
C PRO A 48 2.55 16.22 3.69
N ASP A 49 2.76 14.98 4.09
CA ASP A 49 3.73 14.62 5.11
C ASP A 49 5.11 14.47 4.44
N LEU A 50 5.98 15.45 4.64
CA LEU A 50 7.28 15.53 3.98
C LEU A 50 8.23 14.41 4.39
N SER A 51 8.03 13.80 5.57
CA SER A 51 8.81 12.64 6.01
C SER A 51 8.56 11.41 5.15
N THR A 52 7.45 11.37 4.43
CA THR A 52 7.06 10.26 3.56
C THR A 52 7.55 10.40 2.12
N TRP A 53 8.43 11.39 1.84
CA TRP A 53 9.01 11.54 0.51
C TRP A 53 9.71 10.26 0.06
N MET A 54 9.34 9.78 -1.14
CA MET A 54 9.87 8.57 -1.71
C MET A 54 9.94 8.70 -3.23
N ILE A 55 11.08 8.31 -3.81
CA ILE A 55 11.24 8.21 -5.27
C ILE A 55 11.00 6.76 -5.66
N PHE A 56 10.05 6.52 -6.56
CA PHE A 56 9.79 5.18 -7.04
C PHE A 56 10.99 4.63 -7.84
N PRO A 57 11.38 3.36 -7.61
CA PRO A 57 12.55 2.76 -8.22
C PRO A 57 12.32 2.33 -9.66
N TRP A 58 11.06 2.10 -10.06
CA TRP A 58 10.77 1.65 -11.42
C TRP A 58 10.96 2.79 -12.44
N GLU A 59 11.46 2.39 -13.59
CA GLU A 59 11.73 3.32 -14.67
C GLU A 59 10.45 3.96 -15.22
N SER A 60 10.56 5.24 -15.55
CA SER A 60 9.59 5.99 -16.32
C SER A 60 10.26 6.55 -17.57
N ALA A 61 9.58 6.50 -18.71
CA ALA A 61 10.09 7.00 -19.98
C ALA A 61 10.38 8.52 -19.96
N HIS A 62 9.84 9.25 -19.00
CA HIS A 62 9.88 10.72 -18.93
C HIS A 62 10.51 11.26 -17.63
N GLY A 63 11.26 10.45 -16.91
CA GLY A 63 11.96 10.85 -15.69
C GLY A 63 11.45 10.12 -14.45
N LYS A 64 11.94 10.53 -13.28
CA LYS A 64 11.59 9.90 -12.01
C LYS A 64 10.24 10.42 -11.50
N VAL A 65 9.51 9.53 -10.83
CA VAL A 65 8.28 9.85 -10.10
C VAL A 65 8.56 9.75 -8.61
N ALA A 66 8.20 10.81 -7.88
CA ALA A 66 8.24 10.80 -6.43
C ALA A 66 6.82 10.87 -5.87
N ARG A 67 6.63 10.37 -4.65
CA ARG A 67 5.35 10.46 -3.95
C ARG A 67 5.51 11.07 -2.57
N LEU A 68 4.45 11.70 -2.09
CA LEU A 68 4.22 12.11 -0.72
C LEU A 68 2.89 11.52 -0.25
N ILE A 69 2.83 11.02 0.97
CA ILE A 69 1.55 10.67 1.62
C ILE A 69 0.97 11.95 2.20
N CYS A 70 -0.35 12.12 2.04
CA CYS A 70 -1.03 13.34 2.48
C CYS A 70 -2.12 13.00 3.50
N ASP A 71 -2.24 13.86 4.49
CA ASP A 71 -3.43 13.96 5.34
C ASP A 71 -4.50 14.82 4.64
N ILE A 72 -5.76 14.63 4.99
CA ILE A 72 -6.88 15.33 4.38
C ILE A 72 -7.41 16.41 5.31
N TYR A 73 -7.63 17.62 4.76
CA TYR A 73 -8.11 18.78 5.48
C TYR A 73 -9.34 19.39 4.82
N ASN A 74 -10.19 19.99 5.65
CA ASN A 74 -11.34 20.80 5.24
C ASN A 74 -10.87 22.15 4.70
N PRO A 75 -11.74 22.91 3.97
CA PRO A 75 -11.42 24.24 3.46
C PRO A 75 -11.06 25.27 4.53
N ASP A 76 -11.57 25.09 5.75
CA ASP A 76 -11.29 25.96 6.90
C ASP A 76 -9.93 25.66 7.58
N GLY A 77 -9.16 24.72 7.05
CA GLY A 77 -7.86 24.30 7.58
C GLY A 77 -7.93 23.35 8.77
N THR A 78 -9.11 22.81 9.08
CA THR A 78 -9.24 21.76 10.11
C THR A 78 -9.02 20.37 9.51
N PRO A 79 -8.44 19.40 10.26
CA PRO A 79 -8.31 18.03 9.79
C PRO A 79 -9.68 17.40 9.48
N PHE A 80 -9.78 16.71 8.34
CA PHE A 80 -11.00 16.00 7.99
C PHE A 80 -11.21 14.78 8.90
N ALA A 81 -12.39 14.70 9.51
CA ALA A 81 -12.71 13.63 10.46
C ALA A 81 -12.79 12.24 9.83
N GLY A 82 -13.08 12.16 8.52
CA GLY A 82 -13.18 10.93 7.76
C GLY A 82 -11.85 10.41 7.18
N ASP A 83 -10.74 11.14 7.34
CA ASP A 83 -9.43 10.69 6.90
C ASP A 83 -8.95 9.48 7.72
N PRO A 84 -8.73 8.29 7.11
CA PRO A 84 -8.25 7.11 7.85
C PRO A 84 -6.93 7.33 8.57
N ARG A 85 -5.95 7.99 7.92
CA ARG A 85 -4.65 8.30 8.51
C ARG A 85 -4.78 9.32 9.66
N GLY A 86 -5.62 10.32 9.47
CA GLY A 86 -5.97 11.28 10.51
C GLY A 86 -6.67 10.62 11.71
N ASN A 87 -7.52 9.62 11.48
CA ASN A 87 -8.16 8.83 12.55
C ASN A 87 -7.14 8.07 13.38
N LEU A 88 -6.15 7.42 12.73
CA LEU A 88 -5.06 6.74 13.43
C LEU A 88 -4.27 7.73 14.30
N LYS A 89 -3.92 8.90 13.78
CA LYS A 89 -3.22 9.95 14.54
C LYS A 89 -4.02 10.45 15.76
N ARG A 90 -5.34 10.53 15.65
CA ARG A 90 -6.24 10.85 16.79
C ARG A 90 -6.22 9.74 17.84
N ALA A 91 -6.35 8.48 17.43
CA ALA A 91 -6.27 7.33 18.34
C ALA A 91 -4.93 7.27 19.08
N LEU A 92 -3.83 7.61 18.41
CA LEU A 92 -2.51 7.72 19.06
C LEU A 92 -2.43 8.85 20.08
N LYS A 93 -3.12 9.96 19.84
CA LYS A 93 -3.22 11.03 20.83
C LYS A 93 -3.96 10.52 22.08
N ASP A 94 -5.11 9.89 21.91
CA ASP A 94 -5.89 9.32 23.03
C ASP A 94 -5.08 8.26 23.79
N MET A 95 -4.31 7.43 23.09
CA MET A 95 -3.40 6.46 23.70
C MET A 95 -2.34 7.17 24.60
N ARG A 96 -1.76 8.27 24.14
CA ARG A 96 -0.79 9.05 24.94
C ARG A 96 -1.44 9.67 26.18
N ASP A 97 -2.68 10.12 26.06
CA ASP A 97 -3.45 10.66 27.21
C ASP A 97 -3.72 9.56 28.27
N LEU A 98 -3.70 8.28 27.87
CA LEU A 98 -3.76 7.12 28.79
C LEU A 98 -2.38 6.71 29.37
N GLY A 99 -1.29 7.40 28.99
CA GLY A 99 0.05 7.18 29.54
C GLY A 99 0.95 6.25 28.73
N PHE A 100 0.50 5.75 27.56
CA PHE A 100 1.37 5.00 26.66
C PHE A 100 2.21 5.94 25.81
N THR A 101 3.47 5.57 25.57
CA THR A 101 4.44 6.44 24.89
C THR A 101 4.73 6.02 23.46
N SER A 102 4.50 4.75 23.11
CA SER A 102 4.76 4.18 21.78
C SER A 102 3.73 3.12 21.42
N PHE A 103 3.46 3.00 20.13
CA PHE A 103 2.70 1.90 19.55
C PHE A 103 3.43 1.45 18.28
N ASN A 104 4.03 0.28 18.33
CA ASN A 104 4.73 -0.32 17.20
C ASN A 104 3.89 -1.45 16.63
N LEU A 105 3.97 -1.65 15.32
CA LEU A 105 3.24 -2.67 14.57
C LEU A 105 4.19 -3.37 13.60
N GLY A 106 4.22 -4.70 13.62
CA GLY A 106 4.97 -5.55 12.69
C GLY A 106 3.99 -6.42 11.89
N PRO A 107 3.54 -5.97 10.73
CA PRO A 107 2.60 -6.74 9.93
C PRO A 107 3.30 -7.82 9.10
N GLU A 108 2.65 -8.96 8.94
CA GLU A 108 3.03 -10.12 8.11
C GLU A 108 2.02 -10.28 6.97
N PRO A 109 2.12 -9.49 5.89
CA PRO A 109 1.09 -9.47 4.85
C PRO A 109 1.25 -10.61 3.85
N GLU A 110 0.21 -11.40 3.69
CA GLU A 110 0.09 -12.45 2.69
C GLU A 110 -0.66 -11.96 1.45
N PHE A 111 -0.34 -12.55 0.30
CA PHE A 111 -0.98 -12.24 -0.98
C PHE A 111 -0.98 -13.43 -1.93
N PHE A 112 -1.91 -13.43 -2.88
CA PHE A 112 -1.97 -14.42 -3.94
C PHE A 112 -1.45 -13.85 -5.27
N LEU A 113 -0.80 -14.72 -6.05
CA LEU A 113 -0.41 -14.46 -7.43
C LEU A 113 -1.26 -15.29 -8.39
N PHE A 114 -2.02 -14.60 -9.25
CA PHE A 114 -2.81 -15.19 -10.32
C PHE A 114 -2.16 -14.95 -11.68
N LYS A 115 -2.32 -15.90 -12.59
CA LYS A 115 -1.93 -15.71 -14.00
C LYS A 115 -2.85 -14.68 -14.65
N LEU A 116 -2.27 -13.92 -15.57
CA LEU A 116 -3.05 -13.11 -16.51
C LEU A 116 -3.40 -13.97 -17.73
N ASP A 117 -4.46 -13.62 -18.44
CA ASP A 117 -4.76 -14.18 -19.76
C ASP A 117 -3.88 -13.55 -20.86
N GLU A 118 -4.07 -13.99 -22.11
CA GLU A 118 -3.30 -13.53 -23.25
C GLU A 118 -3.49 -12.04 -23.55
N ASP A 119 -4.64 -11.48 -23.19
CA ASP A 119 -4.96 -10.05 -23.31
C ASP A 119 -4.52 -9.22 -22.10
N GLY A 120 -3.92 -9.86 -21.08
CA GLY A 120 -3.51 -9.25 -19.82
C GLY A 120 -4.66 -9.03 -18.84
N GLY A 121 -5.80 -9.69 -19.05
CA GLY A 121 -6.93 -9.73 -18.13
C GLY A 121 -6.65 -10.58 -16.89
N ILE A 122 -7.35 -10.27 -15.80
CA ILE A 122 -7.20 -11.01 -14.52
C ILE A 122 -7.95 -12.33 -14.62
N THR A 123 -7.28 -13.44 -14.23
CA THR A 123 -7.90 -14.77 -14.14
C THR A 123 -7.99 -15.25 -12.70
N THR A 124 -8.65 -16.36 -12.48
CA THR A 124 -8.66 -17.10 -11.20
C THR A 124 -7.68 -18.28 -11.21
N THR A 125 -6.79 -18.34 -12.20
CA THR A 125 -5.77 -19.39 -12.31
C THR A 125 -4.57 -19.02 -11.43
N LEU A 126 -4.30 -19.82 -10.41
CA LEU A 126 -3.13 -19.64 -9.55
C LEU A 126 -1.82 -19.80 -10.31
N ASN A 127 -0.79 -19.09 -9.89
CA ASN A 127 0.52 -19.10 -10.55
C ASN A 127 1.18 -20.49 -10.52
N ASP A 128 1.03 -21.21 -9.41
CA ASP A 128 1.63 -22.52 -9.19
C ASP A 128 0.74 -23.44 -8.34
N LYS A 129 1.34 -24.55 -7.87
CA LYS A 129 0.73 -25.55 -7.00
C LYS A 129 1.60 -25.82 -5.76
N GLY A 130 2.48 -24.87 -5.42
CA GLY A 130 3.34 -24.94 -4.26
C GLY A 130 2.57 -24.93 -2.95
N GLY A 131 3.27 -25.24 -1.89
CA GLY A 131 2.81 -25.21 -0.51
C GLY A 131 3.84 -24.52 0.39
N TYR A 132 3.63 -24.58 1.68
CA TYR A 132 4.41 -23.86 2.67
C TYR A 132 5.91 -24.19 2.57
N PHE A 133 6.71 -23.12 2.38
CA PHE A 133 8.17 -23.17 2.24
C PHE A 133 8.69 -23.95 1.02
N ASP A 134 7.83 -24.29 0.06
CA ASP A 134 8.31 -24.82 -1.21
C ASP A 134 9.18 -23.79 -1.93
N PHE A 135 10.13 -24.28 -2.72
CA PHE A 135 11.01 -23.47 -3.55
C PHE A 135 11.02 -23.98 -5.00
N ALA A 136 11.74 -23.32 -5.87
CA ALA A 136 11.83 -23.72 -7.27
C ALA A 136 12.32 -25.19 -7.41
N PRO A 137 11.77 -25.98 -8.35
CA PRO A 137 10.87 -25.57 -9.44
C PRO A 137 9.38 -25.62 -9.09
N THR A 138 8.97 -25.92 -7.85
CA THR A 138 7.57 -25.99 -7.42
C THR A 138 6.99 -24.60 -7.24
N ASP A 139 7.71 -23.72 -6.55
CA ASP A 139 7.40 -22.30 -6.42
C ASP A 139 7.73 -21.55 -7.72
N LEU A 140 6.71 -21.26 -8.51
CA LEU A 140 6.87 -20.48 -9.76
C LEU A 140 6.79 -18.96 -9.52
N GLY A 141 6.49 -18.52 -8.31
CA GLY A 141 6.46 -17.13 -7.90
C GLY A 141 7.78 -16.60 -7.32
N GLU A 142 8.78 -17.47 -7.13
CA GLU A 142 10.05 -17.14 -6.47
C GLU A 142 10.73 -15.92 -7.07
N ASN A 143 10.86 -15.83 -8.39
CA ASN A 143 11.50 -14.69 -9.04
C ASN A 143 10.71 -13.39 -8.86
N CYS A 144 9.39 -13.46 -8.98
CA CYS A 144 8.53 -12.30 -8.72
C CYS A 144 8.68 -11.83 -7.28
N ARG A 145 8.62 -12.75 -6.31
CA ARG A 145 8.80 -12.43 -4.88
C ARG A 145 10.17 -11.85 -4.60
N ARG A 146 11.25 -12.37 -5.20
CA ARG A 146 12.62 -11.83 -5.08
C ARG A 146 12.70 -10.40 -5.60
N ASP A 147 12.15 -10.12 -6.78
CA ASP A 147 12.15 -8.78 -7.34
C ASP A 147 11.34 -7.80 -6.49
N ILE A 148 10.23 -8.25 -5.89
CA ILE A 148 9.47 -7.46 -4.92
C ILE A 148 10.35 -7.12 -3.70
N VAL A 149 11.05 -8.09 -3.13
CA VAL A 149 11.95 -7.87 -1.98
C VAL A 149 13.02 -6.84 -2.31
N LEU A 150 13.71 -7.00 -3.44
CA LEU A 150 14.76 -6.07 -3.87
C LEU A 150 14.24 -4.64 -4.08
N GLU A 151 13.04 -4.50 -4.62
CA GLU A 151 12.42 -3.18 -4.79
C GLU A 151 12.01 -2.57 -3.43
N LEU A 152 11.48 -3.38 -2.51
CA LEU A 152 11.17 -2.91 -1.14
C LEU A 152 12.43 -2.44 -0.41
N GLU A 153 13.53 -3.21 -0.47
CA GLU A 153 14.80 -2.82 0.13
C GLU A 153 15.35 -1.51 -0.48
N SER A 154 15.21 -1.33 -1.81
CA SER A 154 15.61 -0.10 -2.48
C SER A 154 14.83 1.14 -2.01
N LEU A 155 13.61 0.92 -1.49
CA LEU A 155 12.74 1.93 -0.89
C LEU A 155 12.96 2.12 0.61
N GLY A 156 13.92 1.38 1.20
CA GLY A 156 14.30 1.50 2.61
C GLY A 156 13.55 0.57 3.56
N PHE A 157 12.80 -0.41 3.03
CA PHE A 157 12.23 -1.46 3.88
C PHE A 157 13.35 -2.37 4.40
N GLU A 158 13.27 -2.74 5.66
CA GLU A 158 14.09 -3.80 6.25
C GLU A 158 13.29 -5.11 6.17
N VAL A 159 13.49 -5.84 5.05
CA VAL A 159 12.80 -7.11 4.83
C VAL A 159 13.47 -8.20 5.68
N GLU A 160 12.69 -8.95 6.44
CA GLU A 160 13.18 -9.99 7.37
C GLU A 160 13.04 -11.40 6.78
N ALA A 161 11.95 -11.69 6.07
CA ALA A 161 11.71 -12.98 5.44
C ALA A 161 10.82 -12.87 4.21
N SER A 162 10.91 -13.87 3.33
CA SER A 162 9.95 -14.06 2.23
C SER A 162 9.87 -15.54 1.85
N HIS A 163 8.67 -16.06 1.68
CA HIS A 163 8.48 -17.48 1.37
C HIS A 163 7.16 -17.73 0.62
N HIS A 164 7.05 -18.95 0.08
CA HIS A 164 5.78 -19.49 -0.40
C HIS A 164 4.91 -19.86 0.79
N GLU A 165 3.63 -19.50 0.73
CA GLU A 165 2.65 -19.79 1.76
C GLU A 165 1.93 -21.15 1.53
N VAL A 166 0.99 -21.50 2.45
CA VAL A 166 0.34 -22.83 2.46
C VAL A 166 -0.50 -23.07 1.21
N ALA A 167 -1.25 -22.06 0.73
CA ALA A 167 -2.08 -22.24 -0.45
C ALA A 167 -1.25 -22.10 -1.74
N PRO A 168 -1.60 -22.85 -2.80
CA PRO A 168 -1.02 -22.64 -4.11
C PRO A 168 -1.06 -21.18 -4.55
N GLY A 169 0.03 -20.66 -5.09
CA GLY A 169 0.15 -19.29 -5.54
C GLY A 169 0.08 -18.23 -4.43
N GLN A 170 0.20 -18.63 -3.17
CA GLN A 170 0.20 -17.73 -2.01
C GLN A 170 1.62 -17.47 -1.53
N HIS A 171 1.90 -16.22 -1.17
CA HIS A 171 3.21 -15.73 -0.77
C HIS A 171 3.11 -14.81 0.42
N GLU A 172 4.19 -14.73 1.21
CA GLU A 172 4.36 -13.83 2.33
C GLU A 172 5.71 -13.12 2.23
N ILE A 173 5.76 -11.88 2.65
CA ILE A 173 6.98 -11.10 2.78
C ILE A 173 6.87 -10.27 4.05
N ASP A 174 7.75 -10.56 4.99
CA ASP A 174 7.79 -9.94 6.31
C ASP A 174 8.83 -8.83 6.34
N PHE A 175 8.49 -7.74 6.98
CA PHE A 175 9.39 -6.62 7.17
C PHE A 175 9.28 -6.07 8.58
N LYS A 176 10.37 -5.47 9.03
CA LYS A 176 10.54 -5.00 10.40
C LYS A 176 9.40 -4.10 10.87
N TYR A 177 9.03 -4.26 12.13
CA TYR A 177 8.06 -3.40 12.79
C TYR A 177 8.52 -1.91 12.77
N ALA A 178 7.54 -1.02 12.80
CA ALA A 178 7.76 0.41 12.88
C ALA A 178 6.74 1.06 13.82
N ASP A 179 6.87 2.38 14.06
CA ASP A 179 5.76 3.16 14.62
C ASP A 179 4.50 2.94 13.79
N VAL A 180 3.35 2.88 14.43
CA VAL A 180 2.12 2.41 13.79
C VAL A 180 1.69 3.27 12.58
N VAL A 181 1.98 4.58 12.55
CA VAL A 181 1.69 5.40 11.37
C VAL A 181 2.61 4.99 10.22
N ASP A 182 3.90 4.86 10.49
CA ASP A 182 4.88 4.42 9.48
C ASP A 182 4.58 3.00 9.01
N ALA A 183 4.21 2.09 9.92
CA ALA A 183 3.82 0.72 9.56
C ALA A 183 2.60 0.69 8.64
N CYS A 184 1.56 1.49 8.91
CA CYS A 184 0.39 1.60 8.05
C CYS A 184 0.73 2.23 6.68
N ASP A 185 1.58 3.26 6.64
CA ASP A 185 2.08 3.85 5.40
C ASP A 185 2.92 2.85 4.60
N ASN A 186 3.72 2.04 5.29
CA ASN A 186 4.53 0.97 4.69
C ASN A 186 3.64 -0.12 4.08
N ILE A 187 2.56 -0.55 4.73
CA ILE A 187 1.60 -1.52 4.15
C ILE A 187 1.01 -0.99 2.85
N GLN A 188 0.63 0.28 2.78
CA GLN A 188 0.10 0.85 1.53
C GLN A 188 1.17 0.87 0.43
N THR A 189 2.40 1.24 0.78
CA THR A 189 3.55 1.20 -0.14
C THR A 189 3.85 -0.22 -0.59
N PHE A 190 3.89 -1.18 0.33
CA PHE A 190 4.05 -2.60 0.07
C PHE A 190 3.04 -3.12 -0.96
N LYS A 191 1.74 -2.86 -0.74
CA LYS A 191 0.68 -3.27 -1.66
C LYS A 191 0.88 -2.70 -3.07
N LEU A 192 1.35 -1.47 -3.18
CA LEU A 192 1.66 -0.83 -4.47
C LEU A 192 2.83 -1.53 -5.16
N VAL A 193 3.94 -1.77 -4.43
CA VAL A 193 5.14 -2.44 -4.97
C VAL A 193 4.79 -3.84 -5.43
N VAL A 194 4.15 -4.65 -4.59
CA VAL A 194 3.76 -6.03 -4.91
C VAL A 194 2.93 -6.09 -6.20
N LYS A 195 1.90 -5.25 -6.31
CA LYS A 195 1.04 -5.21 -7.51
C LYS A 195 1.80 -4.75 -8.76
N THR A 196 2.68 -3.76 -8.61
CA THR A 196 3.46 -3.23 -9.72
C THR A 196 4.46 -4.27 -10.26
N ILE A 197 5.20 -4.92 -9.37
CA ILE A 197 6.19 -5.93 -9.76
C ILE A 197 5.51 -7.19 -10.27
N ALA A 198 4.45 -7.68 -9.61
CA ALA A 198 3.68 -8.82 -10.12
C ALA A 198 3.21 -8.58 -11.57
N ARG A 199 2.73 -7.38 -11.89
CA ARG A 199 2.31 -7.01 -13.25
C ARG A 199 3.46 -7.09 -14.25
N LYS A 200 4.68 -6.70 -13.88
CA LYS A 200 5.88 -6.84 -14.73
C LYS A 200 6.21 -8.31 -15.02
N HIS A 201 5.87 -9.21 -14.10
CA HIS A 201 6.02 -10.66 -14.26
C HIS A 201 4.84 -11.34 -14.97
N GLY A 202 3.88 -10.58 -15.51
CA GLY A 202 2.68 -11.14 -16.15
C GLY A 202 1.71 -11.77 -15.15
N LEU A 203 1.74 -11.32 -13.90
CA LEU A 203 0.92 -11.84 -12.80
C LEU A 203 0.01 -10.74 -12.24
N HIS A 204 -1.08 -11.18 -11.61
CA HIS A 204 -1.95 -10.33 -10.81
C HIS A 204 -1.80 -10.66 -9.33
N ALA A 205 -1.37 -9.69 -8.52
CA ALA A 205 -1.32 -9.83 -7.08
C ALA A 205 -2.62 -9.33 -6.44
N THR A 206 -3.18 -10.12 -5.52
CA THR A 206 -4.34 -9.71 -4.72
C THR A 206 -4.11 -9.92 -3.23
N PHE A 207 -4.57 -8.96 -2.45
CA PHE A 207 -4.64 -9.00 -0.99
C PHE A 207 -6.05 -9.36 -0.48
N MET A 208 -6.90 -9.88 -1.36
CA MET A 208 -8.21 -10.39 -0.94
C MET A 208 -8.02 -11.54 0.04
N PRO A 209 -8.61 -11.49 1.25
CA PRO A 209 -8.35 -12.50 2.29
C PRO A 209 -8.71 -13.92 1.87
N LYS A 210 -9.75 -14.09 1.08
CA LYS A 210 -10.22 -15.41 0.62
C LYS A 210 -10.62 -15.34 -0.86
N PRO A 211 -9.63 -15.28 -1.79
CA PRO A 211 -9.94 -15.14 -3.22
C PRO A 211 -10.52 -16.41 -3.83
N LEU A 212 -10.23 -17.58 -3.27
CA LEU A 212 -10.74 -18.86 -3.73
C LEU A 212 -11.31 -19.69 -2.57
N PHE A 213 -12.44 -20.35 -2.83
CA PHE A 213 -13.02 -21.29 -1.89
C PHE A 213 -12.21 -22.60 -1.86
N GLY A 214 -12.12 -23.23 -0.67
CA GLY A 214 -11.52 -24.57 -0.51
C GLY A 214 -10.01 -24.60 -0.32
N ILE A 215 -9.30 -23.47 -0.37
CA ILE A 215 -7.87 -23.36 -0.04
C ILE A 215 -7.66 -22.38 1.13
N ASN A 216 -6.46 -22.30 1.70
CA ASN A 216 -6.14 -21.32 2.74
C ASN A 216 -6.38 -19.89 2.24
N GLY A 217 -6.72 -18.99 3.14
CA GLY A 217 -6.84 -17.56 2.87
C GLY A 217 -5.59 -16.83 3.32
N SER A 218 -5.48 -15.56 2.92
CA SER A 218 -4.39 -14.67 3.34
C SER A 218 -4.71 -14.01 4.67
N GLY A 219 -3.75 -14.06 5.58
CA GLY A 219 -3.71 -13.28 6.80
C GLY A 219 -3.00 -11.95 6.61
N MET A 220 -3.00 -11.18 7.66
CA MET A 220 -2.07 -10.11 7.97
C MET A 220 -1.94 -10.12 9.48
N HIS A 221 -1.07 -11.00 9.99
CA HIS A 221 -0.78 -11.05 11.42
C HIS A 221 -0.04 -9.78 11.86
N CYS A 222 -0.15 -9.44 13.16
CA CYS A 222 0.46 -8.24 13.71
C CYS A 222 0.94 -8.48 15.15
#